data_f71eb0a4fa10a3cd64b5aa6f2d415dbb
#
_entry.id   f71eb0a4fa10a3cd64b5aa6f2d415dbb
#
_cell.length_a   1.000
_cell.length_b   1.000
_cell.length_c   1.000
_cell.angle_alpha   90.00
_cell.angle_beta   90.00
_cell.angle_gamma   90.00
#
_symmetry.space_group_name_H-M   'P 1'
#
loop_
_entity.id
_entity.type
_entity.pdbx_description
1 polymer ?
#
loop_
_entity_poly.entity_id
_entity_poly.type
_entity_poly.pdbx_seq_one_letter_code
_entity_poly.pdbx_strand_id
1 'polypeptide(L)'
;MKKIFMLYSLAFKARKDKVMKKIPIVSTVSSTVNAIKQACKQSHFSIISQQLQNYTEALATFRYEMPEIKIIDFGDPSVNAEKCLKVVKEDPWLLFGGVIAITNSQEQKLALTQRKEPNFLFILTRKEFEQYIPQIIKILNHHEHFLVNRGMNHPTNELEQGSFTSETDPFEIMFYANLISTYLYNTDRVNEAERSAFQGAMMELLLNAVEHGNCNISYDEKTEWLKDGKDILDLIRLKRMDPVIGTRMILITYDISPQRTRITIKDDGDGFDWRSEVNKPF
;
A
#
# COMPACT_ATOMS: atom_id res chain seq x y z
N MET A 1 15.51 -2.67 -31.95
CA MET A 1 15.05 -2.43 -30.58
C MET A 1 13.63 -1.87 -30.45
N LYS A 2 13.14 -0.92 -31.28
CA LYS A 2 11.76 -0.40 -31.21
C LYS A 2 10.63 -1.41 -31.48
N LYS A 3 10.86 -2.44 -32.31
CA LYS A 3 9.84 -3.47 -32.64
C LYS A 3 9.57 -4.48 -31.51
N ILE A 4 10.54 -4.77 -30.66
CA ILE A 4 10.37 -5.69 -29.51
C ILE A 4 9.56 -5.02 -28.41
N PHE A 5 9.76 -3.73 -28.15
CA PHE A 5 8.97 -2.96 -27.18
C PHE A 5 7.49 -2.83 -27.59
N MET A 6 7.22 -2.74 -28.89
CA MET A 6 5.83 -2.64 -29.40
C MET A 6 5.08 -3.98 -29.32
N LEU A 7 5.78 -5.11 -29.45
CA LEU A 7 5.20 -6.45 -29.30
C LEU A 7 4.85 -6.76 -27.83
N TYR A 8 5.66 -6.32 -26.87
CA TYR A 8 5.35 -6.43 -25.43
C TYR A 8 4.18 -5.56 -25.04
N SER A 9 4.07 -4.33 -25.56
CA SER A 9 2.92 -3.43 -25.32
C SER A 9 1.62 -3.96 -25.93
N LEU A 10 1.66 -4.62 -27.08
CA LEU A 10 0.50 -5.23 -27.73
C LEU A 10 0.07 -6.54 -27.05
N ALA A 11 1.00 -7.36 -26.57
CA ALA A 11 0.69 -8.56 -25.79
C ALA A 11 0.05 -8.21 -24.41
N PHE A 12 0.42 -7.08 -23.83
CA PHE A 12 -0.17 -6.58 -22.58
C PHE A 12 -1.59 -6.03 -22.77
N LYS A 13 -1.90 -5.45 -23.94
CA LYS A 13 -3.25 -4.95 -24.27
C LYS A 13 -4.26 -6.05 -24.65
N ALA A 14 -3.80 -7.22 -25.07
CA ALA A 14 -4.66 -8.32 -25.53
C ALA A 14 -5.17 -9.25 -24.41
N ARG A 15 -4.67 -9.12 -23.17
CA ARG A 15 -5.17 -9.90 -22.02
C ARG A 15 -6.28 -9.17 -21.25
N LYS A 16 -7.38 -8.89 -21.93
CA LYS A 16 -8.63 -8.46 -21.28
C LYS A 16 -9.56 -9.63 -20.88
N ASP A 17 -9.07 -10.86 -20.92
CA ASP A 17 -9.77 -11.95 -20.25
C ASP A 17 -9.46 -11.84 -18.75
N LYS A 18 -10.53 -11.77 -17.96
CA LYS A 18 -10.53 -11.66 -16.50
C LYS A 18 -9.85 -12.87 -15.84
N VAL A 19 -8.51 -12.97 -15.95
CA VAL A 19 -7.76 -13.99 -15.21
C VAL A 19 -7.89 -13.63 -13.74
N MET A 20 -8.49 -14.55 -12.97
CA MET A 20 -8.62 -14.37 -11.52
C MET A 20 -7.22 -14.36 -10.90
N LYS A 21 -6.83 -13.24 -10.31
CA LYS A 21 -5.54 -13.09 -9.63
C LYS A 21 -5.54 -13.86 -8.33
N LYS A 22 -4.58 -14.75 -8.15
CA LYS A 22 -4.41 -15.51 -6.91
C LYS A 22 -3.42 -14.82 -5.99
N ILE A 23 -3.79 -14.68 -4.72
CA ILE A 23 -2.90 -14.23 -3.65
C ILE A 23 -2.67 -15.41 -2.70
N PRO A 24 -1.50 -16.04 -2.72
CA PRO A 24 -1.18 -17.09 -1.77
C PRO A 24 -0.97 -16.52 -0.37
N ILE A 25 -1.55 -17.20 0.61
CA ILE A 25 -1.33 -16.93 2.03
C ILE A 25 -0.76 -18.17 2.71
N VAL A 26 0.46 -18.04 3.23
CA VAL A 26 1.16 -19.10 3.96
C VAL A 26 0.83 -18.94 5.44
N SER A 27 -0.24 -19.61 5.88
CA SER A 27 -0.71 -19.59 7.27
C SER A 27 -1.67 -20.76 7.55
N THR A 28 -1.59 -21.33 8.75
CA THR A 28 -2.55 -22.30 9.28
C THR A 28 -3.58 -21.66 10.20
N VAL A 29 -3.44 -20.37 10.53
CA VAL A 29 -4.30 -19.66 11.47
C VAL A 29 -5.62 -19.30 10.81
N SER A 30 -6.70 -19.90 11.30
CA SER A 30 -8.03 -19.81 10.70
C SER A 30 -8.57 -18.39 10.63
N SER A 31 -8.36 -17.55 11.66
CA SER A 31 -8.84 -16.16 11.67
C SER A 31 -8.19 -15.36 10.53
N THR A 32 -6.88 -15.47 10.37
CA THR A 32 -6.10 -14.81 9.32
C THR A 32 -6.54 -15.25 7.92
N VAL A 33 -6.70 -16.56 7.72
CA VAL A 33 -7.14 -17.11 6.43
C VAL A 33 -8.59 -16.71 6.10
N ASN A 34 -9.47 -16.67 7.10
CA ASN A 34 -10.85 -16.24 6.90
C ASN A 34 -10.95 -14.74 6.59
N ALA A 35 -10.14 -13.91 7.24
CA ALA A 35 -10.12 -12.47 6.97
C ALA A 35 -9.83 -12.16 5.49
N ILE A 36 -8.77 -12.76 4.92
CA ILE A 36 -8.47 -12.54 3.50
C ILE A 36 -9.54 -13.16 2.58
N LYS A 37 -10.07 -14.34 2.90
CA LYS A 37 -11.15 -14.94 2.11
C LYS A 37 -12.39 -14.05 2.05
N GLN A 38 -12.75 -13.44 3.17
CA GLN A 38 -13.87 -12.49 3.23
C GLN A 38 -13.56 -11.22 2.46
N ALA A 39 -12.37 -10.64 2.63
CA ALA A 39 -11.95 -9.44 1.90
C ALA A 39 -11.99 -9.65 0.38
N CYS A 40 -11.49 -10.79 -0.11
CA CYS A 40 -11.55 -11.14 -1.53
C CYS A 40 -12.99 -11.32 -2.04
N LYS A 41 -13.89 -11.89 -1.24
CA LYS A 41 -15.30 -12.07 -1.61
C LYS A 41 -16.08 -10.76 -1.65
N GLN A 42 -15.78 -9.85 -0.73
CA GLN A 42 -16.42 -8.53 -0.63
C GLN A 42 -15.89 -7.57 -1.68
N SER A 43 -14.67 -7.79 -2.16
CA SER A 43 -14.10 -7.02 -3.24
C SER A 43 -14.81 -7.40 -4.55
N HIS A 44 -15.20 -6.39 -5.33
CA HIS A 44 -15.71 -6.59 -6.70
C HIS A 44 -14.60 -6.98 -7.69
N PHE A 45 -13.43 -7.33 -7.17
CA PHE A 45 -12.24 -7.65 -7.95
C PHE A 45 -12.14 -9.16 -8.19
N SER A 46 -11.57 -9.53 -9.33
CA SER A 46 -11.28 -10.94 -9.65
C SER A 46 -10.03 -11.43 -8.93
N ILE A 47 -10.04 -11.30 -7.58
CA ILE A 47 -8.95 -11.75 -6.70
C ILE A 47 -9.46 -12.89 -5.84
N ILE A 48 -8.67 -13.96 -5.74
CA ILE A 48 -8.93 -15.08 -4.83
C ILE A 48 -7.72 -15.32 -3.93
N SER A 49 -7.95 -15.68 -2.68
CA SER A 49 -6.90 -16.14 -1.80
C SER A 49 -6.69 -17.65 -1.94
N GLN A 50 -5.44 -18.09 -1.92
CA GLN A 50 -5.04 -19.49 -1.90
C GLN A 50 -4.32 -19.78 -0.60
N GLN A 51 -4.89 -20.61 0.26
CA GLN A 51 -4.25 -21.03 1.50
C GLN A 51 -3.16 -22.08 1.23
N LEU A 52 -1.99 -21.87 1.84
CA LEU A 52 -0.84 -22.79 1.84
C LEU A 52 -0.50 -23.09 3.30
N GLN A 53 -0.56 -24.36 3.67
CA GLN A 53 -0.50 -24.79 5.07
C GLN A 53 0.93 -25.05 5.57
N ASN A 54 1.88 -25.18 4.66
CA ASN A 54 3.25 -25.50 5.00
C ASN A 54 4.24 -25.00 3.94
N TYR A 55 5.52 -25.08 4.31
CA TYR A 55 6.62 -24.66 3.44
C TYR A 55 6.64 -25.38 2.08
N THR A 56 6.32 -26.67 2.03
CA THR A 56 6.37 -27.46 0.78
C THR A 56 5.33 -26.98 -0.21
N GLU A 57 4.10 -26.73 0.25
CA GLU A 57 3.04 -26.15 -0.58
C GLU A 57 3.43 -24.73 -1.03
N ALA A 58 3.97 -23.92 -0.11
CA ALA A 58 4.42 -22.57 -0.43
C ALA A 58 5.49 -22.56 -1.52
N LEU A 59 6.51 -23.43 -1.38
CA LEU A 59 7.60 -23.56 -2.35
C LEU A 59 7.10 -23.98 -3.72
N ALA A 60 6.21 -24.96 -3.78
CA ALA A 60 5.62 -25.42 -5.04
C ALA A 60 4.83 -24.29 -5.71
N THR A 61 3.92 -23.65 -4.98
CA THR A 61 3.11 -22.55 -5.50
C THR A 61 3.97 -21.38 -5.97
N PHE A 62 4.96 -20.96 -5.17
CA PHE A 62 5.83 -19.85 -5.54
C PHE A 62 6.59 -20.11 -6.83
N ARG A 63 7.14 -21.29 -7.02
CA ARG A 63 7.90 -21.65 -8.23
C ARG A 63 7.04 -21.87 -9.47
N TYR A 64 5.85 -22.44 -9.33
CA TYR A 64 4.99 -22.72 -10.48
C TYR A 64 4.10 -21.56 -10.89
N GLU A 65 3.53 -20.83 -9.91
CA GLU A 65 2.56 -19.77 -10.18
C GLU A 65 3.22 -18.38 -10.21
N MET A 66 4.43 -18.25 -9.66
CA MET A 66 5.19 -16.97 -9.57
C MET A 66 4.31 -15.79 -9.16
N PRO A 67 3.63 -15.88 -8.00
CA PRO A 67 2.66 -14.87 -7.60
C PRO A 67 3.35 -13.52 -7.34
N GLU A 68 2.75 -12.44 -7.84
CA GLU A 68 3.28 -11.09 -7.63
C GLU A 68 3.20 -10.65 -6.17
N ILE A 69 2.11 -11.00 -5.48
CA ILE A 69 1.92 -10.71 -4.06
C ILE A 69 1.85 -12.02 -3.29
N LYS A 70 2.59 -12.07 -2.19
CA LYS A 70 2.65 -13.22 -1.28
C LYS A 70 2.35 -12.74 0.13
N ILE A 71 1.51 -13.45 0.86
CA ILE A 71 1.25 -13.20 2.27
C ILE A 71 1.94 -14.32 3.06
N ILE A 72 2.82 -13.95 4.00
CA ILE A 72 3.59 -14.90 4.80
C ILE A 72 3.37 -14.58 6.28
N ASP A 73 2.88 -15.57 7.02
CA ASP A 73 2.60 -15.44 8.45
C ASP A 73 3.82 -15.86 9.29
N PHE A 74 4.62 -14.88 9.68
CA PHE A 74 5.78 -15.05 10.56
C PHE A 74 5.37 -15.35 12.01
N GLY A 75 4.14 -15.07 12.36
CA GLY A 75 3.57 -15.43 13.65
C GLY A 75 3.05 -16.87 13.74
N ASP A 76 3.07 -17.61 12.65
CA ASP A 76 2.65 -19.01 12.61
C ASP A 76 3.88 -19.94 12.56
N PRO A 77 4.20 -20.65 13.67
CA PRO A 77 5.38 -21.52 13.70
C PRO A 77 5.28 -22.73 12.76
N SER A 78 4.07 -23.09 12.32
CA SER A 78 3.82 -24.29 11.50
C SER A 78 4.28 -24.12 10.06
N VAL A 79 4.35 -22.88 9.54
CA VAL A 79 4.58 -22.63 8.11
C VAL A 79 6.03 -22.37 7.72
N ASN A 80 6.93 -22.23 8.68
CA ASN A 80 8.36 -21.95 8.47
C ASN A 80 8.59 -20.72 7.57
N ALA A 81 8.04 -19.58 8.00
CA ALA A 81 8.03 -18.31 7.26
C ALA A 81 9.43 -17.84 6.81
N GLU A 82 10.45 -18.08 7.64
CA GLU A 82 11.85 -17.72 7.32
C GLU A 82 12.38 -18.49 6.09
N LYS A 83 12.06 -19.77 5.97
CA LYS A 83 12.43 -20.54 4.77
C LYS A 83 11.65 -20.07 3.55
N CYS A 84 10.36 -19.71 3.70
CA CYS A 84 9.57 -19.14 2.61
C CYS A 84 10.19 -17.83 2.11
N LEU A 85 10.56 -16.93 3.02
CA LEU A 85 11.21 -15.66 2.68
C LEU A 85 12.56 -15.89 2.00
N LYS A 86 13.37 -16.84 2.50
CA LYS A 86 14.65 -17.19 1.89
C LYS A 86 14.50 -17.60 0.42
N VAL A 87 13.53 -18.45 0.11
CA VAL A 87 13.24 -18.85 -1.29
C VAL A 87 12.86 -17.65 -2.15
N VAL A 88 12.04 -16.75 -1.62
CA VAL A 88 11.64 -15.52 -2.34
C VAL A 88 12.86 -14.65 -2.65
N LYS A 89 13.83 -14.57 -1.73
CA LYS A 89 15.05 -13.75 -1.89
C LYS A 89 16.08 -14.37 -2.84
N GLU A 90 16.19 -15.69 -2.85
CA GLU A 90 17.19 -16.42 -3.65
C GLU A 90 16.77 -16.60 -5.11
N ASP A 91 15.50 -16.49 -5.41
CA ASP A 91 14.99 -16.63 -6.77
C ASP A 91 14.71 -15.27 -7.41
N PRO A 92 15.46 -14.86 -8.44
CA PRO A 92 15.30 -13.56 -9.09
C PRO A 92 13.86 -13.29 -9.59
N TRP A 93 13.14 -14.33 -10.01
CA TRP A 93 11.75 -14.20 -10.48
C TRP A 93 10.75 -14.03 -9.33
N LEU A 94 11.02 -14.65 -8.16
CA LEU A 94 10.20 -14.51 -6.98
C LEU A 94 10.48 -13.22 -6.21
N LEU A 95 11.67 -12.66 -6.38
CA LEU A 95 12.03 -11.36 -5.82
C LEU A 95 11.19 -10.22 -6.42
N PHE A 96 10.68 -10.41 -7.64
CA PHE A 96 9.68 -9.52 -8.23
C PHE A 96 8.36 -9.61 -7.45
N GLY A 97 7.73 -8.46 -7.25
CA GLY A 97 6.51 -8.36 -6.47
C GLY A 97 6.78 -8.12 -4.98
N GLY A 98 5.75 -8.31 -4.17
CA GLY A 98 5.76 -7.92 -2.78
C GLY A 98 5.37 -9.02 -1.81
N VAL A 99 5.85 -8.85 -0.59
CA VAL A 99 5.48 -9.69 0.56
C VAL A 99 4.71 -8.85 1.57
N ILE A 100 3.57 -9.36 2.01
CA ILE A 100 2.86 -8.88 3.19
C ILE A 100 3.21 -9.84 4.33
N ALA A 101 3.93 -9.34 5.32
CA ALA A 101 4.33 -10.11 6.49
C ALA A 101 3.31 -9.94 7.63
N ILE A 102 2.90 -11.05 8.23
CA ILE A 102 2.01 -11.06 9.40
C ILE A 102 2.82 -11.48 10.63
N THR A 103 2.62 -10.80 11.75
CA THR A 103 3.32 -11.04 13.01
C THR A 103 2.33 -11.21 14.17
N ASN A 104 2.77 -11.86 15.26
CA ASN A 104 1.94 -12.03 16.45
C ASN A 104 2.04 -10.86 17.44
N SER A 105 3.13 -10.09 17.39
CA SER A 105 3.38 -9.00 18.35
C SER A 105 4.03 -7.79 17.71
N GLN A 106 4.02 -6.67 18.41
CA GLN A 106 4.69 -5.44 17.99
C GLN A 106 6.22 -5.60 17.99
N GLU A 107 6.78 -6.39 18.92
CA GLU A 107 8.22 -6.68 18.99
C GLU A 107 8.65 -7.45 17.75
N GLN A 108 7.90 -8.47 17.34
CA GLN A 108 8.17 -9.22 16.11
C GLN A 108 8.05 -8.34 14.87
N LYS A 109 7.03 -7.46 14.83
CA LYS A 109 6.86 -6.48 13.75
C LYS A 109 8.06 -5.56 13.66
N LEU A 110 8.52 -5.02 14.79
CA LEU A 110 9.71 -4.16 14.86
C LEU A 110 10.96 -4.89 14.37
N ALA A 111 11.19 -6.11 14.85
CA ALA A 111 12.34 -6.93 14.45
C ALA A 111 12.35 -7.21 12.93
N LEU A 112 11.19 -7.50 12.32
CA LEU A 112 11.09 -7.67 10.87
C LEU A 112 11.31 -6.35 10.13
N THR A 113 10.81 -5.24 10.66
CA THR A 113 10.99 -3.90 10.05
C THR A 113 12.48 -3.53 9.99
N GLN A 114 13.24 -3.83 11.03
CA GLN A 114 14.68 -3.54 11.11
C GLN A 114 15.54 -4.34 10.11
N ARG A 115 15.01 -5.44 9.57
CA ARG A 115 15.71 -6.24 8.54
C ARG A 115 15.85 -5.54 7.20
N LYS A 116 15.05 -4.49 6.94
CA LYS A 116 15.03 -3.73 5.69
C LYS A 116 14.90 -4.63 4.44
N GLU A 117 14.00 -5.60 4.49
CA GLU A 117 13.77 -6.48 3.35
C GLU A 117 13.08 -5.69 2.22
N PRO A 118 13.72 -5.55 1.04
CA PRO A 118 13.27 -4.63 0.01
C PRO A 118 11.90 -5.01 -0.60
N ASN A 119 11.52 -6.28 -0.51
CA ASN A 119 10.26 -6.77 -1.02
C ASN A 119 9.10 -6.77 0.01
N PHE A 120 9.34 -6.36 1.25
CA PHE A 120 8.24 -6.15 2.18
C PHE A 120 7.41 -4.92 1.78
N LEU A 121 6.14 -5.14 1.47
CA LEU A 121 5.16 -4.08 1.22
C LEU A 121 4.56 -3.58 2.53
N PHE A 122 4.12 -4.53 3.35
CA PHE A 122 3.52 -4.28 4.66
C PHE A 122 4.02 -5.30 5.66
N ILE A 123 4.26 -4.84 6.88
CA ILE A 123 4.50 -5.69 8.05
C ILE A 123 3.40 -5.34 9.05
N LEU A 124 2.52 -6.30 9.33
CA LEU A 124 1.31 -6.09 10.11
C LEU A 124 1.25 -7.10 11.25
N THR A 125 0.79 -6.67 12.41
CA THR A 125 0.34 -7.64 13.41
C THR A 125 -0.92 -8.34 12.89
N ARG A 126 -1.24 -9.52 13.42
CA ARG A 126 -2.44 -10.27 13.04
C ARG A 126 -3.71 -9.44 13.18
N LYS A 127 -3.81 -8.67 14.27
CA LYS A 127 -4.95 -7.78 14.52
C LYS A 127 -5.05 -6.69 13.43
N GLU A 128 -3.94 -6.05 13.09
CA GLU A 128 -3.88 -5.06 12.02
C GLU A 128 -4.22 -5.68 10.66
N PHE A 129 -3.71 -6.88 10.38
CA PHE A 129 -4.02 -7.61 9.14
C PHE A 129 -5.52 -7.88 9.02
N GLU A 130 -6.13 -8.46 10.05
CA GLU A 130 -7.57 -8.77 10.04
C GLU A 130 -8.43 -7.51 9.88
N GLN A 131 -8.01 -6.39 10.47
CA GLN A 131 -8.72 -5.11 10.38
C GLN A 131 -8.59 -4.46 9.00
N TYR A 132 -7.41 -4.49 8.39
CA TYR A 132 -7.08 -3.66 7.22
C TYR A 132 -7.00 -4.42 5.91
N ILE A 133 -7.13 -5.75 5.90
CA ILE A 133 -7.00 -6.53 4.67
C ILE A 133 -7.99 -6.11 3.56
N PRO A 134 -9.24 -5.67 3.81
CA PRO A 134 -10.12 -5.20 2.77
C PRO A 134 -9.56 -4.00 2.00
N GLN A 135 -8.99 -3.01 2.71
CA GLN A 135 -8.36 -1.83 2.12
C GLN A 135 -7.08 -2.20 1.37
N ILE A 136 -6.28 -3.10 1.93
CA ILE A 136 -5.06 -3.60 1.28
C ILE A 136 -5.41 -4.28 -0.06
N ILE A 137 -6.42 -5.15 -0.11
CA ILE A 137 -6.87 -5.80 -1.35
C ILE A 137 -7.30 -4.76 -2.39
N LYS A 138 -8.00 -3.71 -1.97
CA LYS A 138 -8.39 -2.61 -2.85
C LYS A 138 -7.17 -1.91 -3.47
N ILE A 139 -6.18 -1.55 -2.65
CA ILE A 139 -4.93 -0.93 -3.09
C ILE A 139 -4.15 -1.84 -4.04
N LEU A 140 -3.99 -3.12 -3.69
CA LEU A 140 -3.31 -4.10 -4.52
C LEU A 140 -3.96 -4.27 -5.90
N ASN A 141 -5.27 -4.15 -5.99
CA ASN A 141 -5.99 -4.23 -7.25
C ASN A 141 -5.81 -2.98 -8.12
N HIS A 142 -5.83 -1.78 -7.51
CA HIS A 142 -5.72 -0.53 -8.26
C HIS A 142 -4.28 -0.21 -8.71
N HIS A 143 -3.29 -0.66 -7.97
CA HIS A 143 -1.88 -0.25 -8.14
C HIS A 143 -0.93 -1.42 -8.40
N GLU A 144 -1.41 -2.43 -9.10
CA GLU A 144 -0.63 -3.61 -9.51
C GLU A 144 0.72 -3.24 -10.13
N HIS A 145 0.73 -2.25 -11.02
CA HIS A 145 1.93 -1.83 -11.73
C HIS A 145 3.04 -1.28 -10.83
N PHE A 146 2.70 -0.60 -9.74
CA PHE A 146 3.69 -0.12 -8.78
C PHE A 146 4.40 -1.27 -8.06
N LEU A 147 3.63 -2.29 -7.71
CA LEU A 147 4.12 -3.44 -6.96
C LEU A 147 5.01 -4.34 -7.83
N VAL A 148 4.71 -4.45 -9.12
CA VAL A 148 5.47 -5.23 -10.10
C VAL A 148 6.75 -4.48 -10.51
N ASN A 149 6.68 -3.17 -10.73
CA ASN A 149 7.84 -2.39 -11.14
C ASN A 149 8.94 -2.29 -10.07
N ARG A 150 8.62 -2.47 -8.78
CA ARG A 150 9.62 -2.51 -7.70
C ARG A 150 10.72 -3.56 -7.91
N GLY A 151 10.39 -4.68 -8.55
CA GLY A 151 11.35 -5.75 -8.79
C GLY A 151 12.19 -5.57 -10.06
N MET A 152 11.76 -4.75 -11.00
CA MET A 152 12.52 -4.53 -12.24
C MET A 152 13.54 -3.39 -12.15
N ASN A 153 13.40 -2.53 -11.16
CA ASN A 153 14.33 -1.42 -10.91
C ASN A 153 15.39 -1.84 -9.88
N HIS A 154 16.24 -2.79 -10.27
CA HIS A 154 17.54 -2.97 -9.60
C HIS A 154 18.31 -1.63 -9.65
N PRO A 155 19.24 -1.37 -8.71
CA PRO A 155 19.92 -0.08 -8.51
C PRO A 155 20.70 0.48 -9.70
N THR A 156 20.47 -0.02 -10.89
CA THR A 156 21.05 0.50 -12.13
C THR A 156 20.30 1.72 -12.70
N ASN A 157 19.06 1.98 -12.27
CA ASN A 157 18.34 3.19 -12.68
C ASN A 157 18.27 4.16 -11.50
N GLU A 158 19.01 5.24 -11.62
CA GLU A 158 19.13 6.31 -10.63
C GLU A 158 17.83 7.07 -10.37
N LEU A 159 16.81 6.89 -11.21
CA LEU A 159 15.55 7.64 -11.16
C LEU A 159 14.33 6.71 -11.19
N GLU A 160 13.49 6.82 -10.19
CA GLU A 160 12.21 6.12 -10.10
C GLU A 160 11.07 7.14 -10.07
N GLN A 161 10.13 7.03 -10.97
CA GLN A 161 8.97 7.92 -11.07
C GLN A 161 7.68 7.11 -11.20
N GLY A 162 6.61 7.62 -10.61
CA GLY A 162 5.30 7.02 -10.73
C GLY A 162 4.22 7.82 -10.02
N SER A 163 3.02 7.25 -10.02
CA SER A 163 1.87 7.88 -9.38
C SER A 163 0.91 6.86 -8.80
N PHE A 164 0.20 7.28 -7.78
CA PHE A 164 -0.95 6.60 -7.19
C PHE A 164 -2.17 7.51 -7.27
N THR A 165 -3.32 6.91 -7.44
CA THR A 165 -4.60 7.60 -7.28
C THR A 165 -5.33 6.97 -6.11
N SER A 166 -5.72 7.78 -5.13
CA SER A 166 -6.49 7.36 -3.95
C SER A 166 -7.89 7.96 -4.00
N GLU A 167 -8.87 7.22 -3.52
CA GLU A 167 -10.15 7.82 -3.16
C GLU A 167 -9.99 8.76 -1.96
N THR A 168 -11.00 9.58 -1.72
CA THR A 168 -11.10 10.44 -0.53
C THR A 168 -11.39 9.59 0.71
N ASP A 169 -10.45 8.72 1.09
CA ASP A 169 -10.59 7.76 2.18
C ASP A 169 -9.38 7.85 3.13
N PRO A 170 -9.57 8.31 4.40
CA PRO A 170 -8.48 8.42 5.37
C PRO A 170 -7.73 7.11 5.63
N PHE A 171 -8.40 5.97 5.52
CA PHE A 171 -7.75 4.67 5.71
C PHE A 171 -6.87 4.32 4.50
N GLU A 172 -7.31 4.62 3.29
CA GLU A 172 -6.54 4.34 2.08
C GLU A 172 -5.24 5.16 2.02
N ILE A 173 -5.30 6.46 2.34
CA ILE A 173 -4.12 7.33 2.34
C ILE A 173 -3.06 6.92 3.38
N MET A 174 -3.49 6.35 4.51
CA MET A 174 -2.57 5.81 5.52
C MET A 174 -1.68 4.70 4.95
N PHE A 175 -2.22 3.86 4.09
CA PHE A 175 -1.45 2.79 3.45
C PHE A 175 -0.44 3.33 2.44
N TYR A 176 -0.78 4.37 1.68
CA TYR A 176 0.18 5.00 0.77
C TYR A 176 1.33 5.66 1.51
N ALA A 177 1.04 6.38 2.60
CA ALA A 177 2.08 6.97 3.44
C ALA A 177 3.03 5.87 4.00
N ASN A 178 2.47 4.76 4.48
CA ASN A 178 3.25 3.63 4.98
C ASN A 178 4.04 2.94 3.85
N LEU A 179 3.42 2.70 2.70
CA LEU A 179 4.05 2.03 1.56
C LEU A 179 5.27 2.80 1.07
N ILE A 180 5.14 4.12 0.87
CA ILE A 180 6.23 4.97 0.38
C ILE A 180 7.33 5.07 1.45
N SER A 181 6.99 5.31 2.72
CA SER A 181 7.97 5.43 3.80
C SER A 181 8.73 4.12 4.05
N THR A 182 8.05 2.99 3.96
CA THR A 182 8.66 1.65 4.05
C THR A 182 9.60 1.39 2.88
N TYR A 183 9.21 1.78 1.67
CA TYR A 183 10.06 1.67 0.49
C TYR A 183 11.36 2.48 0.64
N LEU A 184 11.27 3.75 1.04
CA LEU A 184 12.45 4.59 1.24
C LEU A 184 13.40 4.04 2.31
N TYR A 185 12.83 3.50 3.38
CA TYR A 185 13.60 2.89 4.46
C TYR A 185 14.29 1.59 4.03
N ASN A 186 13.56 0.69 3.34
CA ASN A 186 14.09 -0.59 2.90
C ASN A 186 15.15 -0.46 1.78
N THR A 187 15.17 0.68 1.09
CA THR A 187 16.16 1.00 0.05
C THR A 187 17.28 1.91 0.54
N ASP A 188 17.45 2.05 1.86
CA ASP A 188 18.49 2.85 2.54
C ASP A 188 18.51 4.34 2.13
N ARG A 189 17.38 4.89 1.70
CA ARG A 189 17.24 6.31 1.33
C ARG A 189 16.94 7.20 2.54
N VAL A 190 16.41 6.61 3.60
CA VAL A 190 16.13 7.27 4.89
C VAL A 190 16.47 6.33 6.04
N ASN A 191 16.90 6.88 7.16
CA ASN A 191 17.05 6.15 8.42
C ASN A 191 15.71 6.00 9.15
N GLU A 192 15.67 5.35 10.31
CA GLU A 192 14.43 5.08 11.06
C GLU A 192 13.75 6.37 11.56
N ALA A 193 14.53 7.35 12.05
CA ALA A 193 14.00 8.63 12.52
C ALA A 193 13.44 9.45 11.35
N GLU A 194 14.15 9.51 10.25
CA GLU A 194 13.72 10.17 9.01
C GLU A 194 12.48 9.48 8.42
N ARG A 195 12.40 8.16 8.45
CA ARG A 195 11.21 7.40 8.04
C ARG A 195 9.99 7.82 8.84
N SER A 196 10.11 7.90 10.18
CA SER A 196 9.01 8.27 11.05
C SER A 196 8.56 9.71 10.82
N ALA A 197 9.50 10.65 10.68
CA ALA A 197 9.22 12.03 10.36
C ALA A 197 8.55 12.19 8.99
N PHE A 198 9.06 11.49 7.97
CA PHE A 198 8.50 11.49 6.63
C PHE A 198 7.08 10.92 6.62
N GLN A 199 6.86 9.79 7.29
CA GLN A 199 5.53 9.18 7.40
C GLN A 199 4.52 10.12 8.07
N GLY A 200 4.93 10.81 9.16
CA GLY A 200 4.10 11.82 9.83
C GLY A 200 3.74 12.98 8.90
N ALA A 201 4.73 13.54 8.21
CA ALA A 201 4.50 14.62 7.24
C ALA A 201 3.58 14.20 6.08
N MET A 202 3.79 12.99 5.54
CA MET A 202 2.93 12.44 4.49
C MET A 202 1.48 12.28 4.97
N MET A 203 1.29 11.78 6.20
CA MET A 203 -0.04 11.62 6.79
C MET A 203 -0.76 12.96 6.93
N GLU A 204 -0.07 13.97 7.44
CA GLU A 204 -0.62 15.31 7.59
C GLU A 204 -1.06 15.91 6.24
N LEU A 205 -0.19 15.86 5.24
CA LEU A 205 -0.49 16.38 3.91
C LEU A 205 -1.65 15.63 3.23
N LEU A 206 -1.69 14.32 3.36
CA LEU A 206 -2.75 13.50 2.78
C LEU A 206 -4.09 13.70 3.50
N LEU A 207 -4.08 13.84 4.83
CA LEU A 207 -5.28 14.18 5.59
C LEU A 207 -5.81 15.54 5.21
N ASN A 208 -4.93 16.53 5.04
CA ASN A 208 -5.33 17.87 4.56
C ASN A 208 -5.96 17.81 3.17
N ALA A 209 -5.42 16.98 2.26
CA ALA A 209 -6.01 16.75 0.94
C ALA A 209 -7.40 16.10 1.02
N VAL A 210 -7.63 15.19 1.98
CA VAL A 210 -8.96 14.60 2.23
C VAL A 210 -9.91 15.63 2.84
N GLU A 211 -9.52 16.24 3.95
CA GLU A 211 -10.40 17.08 4.77
C GLU A 211 -10.68 18.42 4.11
N HIS A 212 -9.63 19.19 3.90
CA HIS A 212 -9.72 20.56 3.39
C HIS A 212 -9.80 20.62 1.87
N GLY A 213 -9.08 19.72 1.17
CA GLY A 213 -9.12 19.61 -0.28
C GLY A 213 -10.45 19.02 -0.75
N ASN A 214 -10.55 17.71 -0.77
CA ASN A 214 -11.68 17.03 -1.40
C ASN A 214 -13.01 17.21 -0.67
N CYS A 215 -13.04 17.12 0.67
CA CYS A 215 -14.26 17.27 1.46
C CYS A 215 -14.68 18.72 1.70
N ASN A 216 -13.87 19.72 1.37
CA ASN A 216 -14.12 21.13 1.63
C ASN A 216 -14.51 21.42 3.11
N ILE A 217 -13.93 20.68 4.07
CA ILE A 217 -14.16 20.89 5.49
C ILE A 217 -13.33 22.09 5.92
N SER A 218 -14.00 23.16 6.36
CA SER A 218 -13.28 24.33 6.92
C SER A 218 -12.72 24.04 8.31
N TYR A 219 -11.74 24.84 8.73
CA TYR A 219 -11.17 24.74 10.08
C TYR A 219 -12.22 24.94 11.17
N ASP A 220 -13.12 25.89 10.98
CA ASP A 220 -14.19 26.19 11.93
C ASP A 220 -15.19 25.02 12.01
N GLU A 221 -15.63 24.50 10.87
CA GLU A 221 -16.51 23.32 10.80
C GLU A 221 -15.91 22.11 11.52
N LYS A 222 -14.61 21.83 11.27
CA LYS A 222 -13.89 20.75 11.97
C LYS A 222 -13.87 20.98 13.47
N THR A 223 -13.55 22.22 13.88
CA THR A 223 -13.43 22.58 15.29
C THR A 223 -14.76 22.46 16.01
N GLU A 224 -15.86 22.94 15.43
CA GLU A 224 -17.21 22.80 15.99
C GLU A 224 -17.63 21.34 16.09
N TRP A 225 -17.39 20.54 15.03
CA TRP A 225 -17.71 19.12 15.01
C TRP A 225 -17.01 18.36 16.13
N LEU A 226 -15.71 18.62 16.34
CA LEU A 226 -14.93 17.97 17.39
C LEU A 226 -15.32 18.43 18.80
N LYS A 227 -15.70 19.72 18.98
CA LYS A 227 -16.24 20.22 20.27
C LYS A 227 -17.51 19.51 20.70
N ASP A 228 -18.33 19.08 19.76
CA ASP A 228 -19.52 18.28 20.00
C ASP A 228 -19.21 16.81 20.39
N GLY A 229 -17.93 16.44 20.48
CA GLY A 229 -17.47 15.09 20.79
C GLY A 229 -17.66 14.08 19.64
N LYS A 230 -17.87 14.55 18.41
CA LYS A 230 -18.05 13.73 17.22
C LYS A 230 -16.72 13.38 16.57
N ASP A 231 -16.64 12.24 15.87
CA ASP A 231 -15.44 11.81 15.15
C ASP A 231 -15.34 12.52 13.77
N ILE A 232 -14.14 12.98 13.42
CA ILE A 232 -13.87 13.57 12.09
C ILE A 232 -14.16 12.60 10.94
N LEU A 233 -13.97 11.30 11.17
CA LEU A 233 -14.28 10.27 10.18
C LEU A 233 -15.77 10.25 9.80
N ASP A 234 -16.65 10.57 10.74
CA ASP A 234 -18.09 10.64 10.47
C ASP A 234 -18.44 11.88 9.64
N LEU A 235 -17.76 13.00 9.87
CA LEU A 235 -17.90 14.21 9.02
C LEU A 235 -17.42 13.92 7.59
N ILE A 236 -16.26 13.29 7.42
CA ILE A 236 -15.76 12.90 6.10
C ILE A 236 -16.74 11.96 5.40
N ARG A 237 -17.29 10.96 6.09
CA ARG A 237 -18.31 10.07 5.54
C ARG A 237 -19.55 10.83 5.08
N LEU A 238 -20.02 11.75 5.89
CA LEU A 238 -21.16 12.61 5.57
C LEU A 238 -20.91 13.45 4.31
N LYS A 239 -19.75 14.12 4.22
CA LYS A 239 -19.36 14.90 3.04
C LYS A 239 -19.30 14.04 1.77
N ARG A 240 -18.76 12.84 1.88
CA ARG A 240 -18.66 11.88 0.74
C ARG A 240 -20.01 11.35 0.24
N MET A 241 -21.10 11.56 0.97
CA MET A 241 -22.46 11.27 0.47
C MET A 241 -22.89 12.22 -0.65
N ASP A 242 -22.26 13.39 -0.75
CA ASP A 242 -22.42 14.25 -1.92
C ASP A 242 -21.81 13.59 -3.17
N PRO A 243 -22.55 13.44 -4.28
CA PRO A 243 -22.06 12.74 -5.47
C PRO A 243 -20.83 13.36 -6.10
N VAL A 244 -20.64 14.67 -5.99
CA VAL A 244 -19.46 15.38 -6.52
C VAL A 244 -18.25 15.09 -5.63
N ILE A 245 -18.38 15.29 -4.33
CA ILE A 245 -17.31 15.06 -3.34
C ILE A 245 -16.94 13.58 -3.31
N GLY A 246 -17.91 12.68 -3.37
CA GLY A 246 -17.71 11.24 -3.33
C GLY A 246 -16.89 10.66 -4.49
N THR A 247 -16.79 11.40 -5.61
CA THR A 247 -16.00 10.99 -6.78
C THR A 247 -14.63 11.68 -6.87
N ARG A 248 -14.33 12.63 -5.98
CA ARG A 248 -13.02 13.31 -5.95
C ARG A 248 -11.91 12.35 -5.57
N MET A 249 -10.76 12.51 -6.21
CA MET A 249 -9.60 11.66 -6.05
C MET A 249 -8.40 12.47 -5.53
N ILE A 250 -7.42 11.77 -5.00
CA ILE A 250 -6.12 12.34 -4.61
C ILE A 250 -5.06 11.68 -5.49
N LEU A 251 -4.32 12.49 -6.23
CA LEU A 251 -3.17 12.05 -7.02
C LEU A 251 -1.89 12.25 -6.22
N ILE A 252 -1.17 11.17 -5.99
CA ILE A 252 0.14 11.17 -5.33
C ILE A 252 1.17 10.80 -6.39
N THR A 253 2.07 11.72 -6.74
CA THR A 253 3.18 11.43 -7.64
C THR A 253 4.49 11.38 -6.88
N TYR A 254 5.39 10.51 -7.29
CA TYR A 254 6.72 10.39 -6.70
C TYR A 254 7.81 10.44 -7.76
N ASP A 255 8.93 11.06 -7.38
CA ASP A 255 10.17 11.15 -8.13
C ASP A 255 11.30 10.88 -7.13
N ILE A 256 11.92 9.72 -7.23
CA ILE A 256 12.91 9.22 -6.27
C ILE A 256 14.24 9.03 -7.00
N SER A 257 15.24 9.78 -6.59
CA SER A 257 16.61 9.68 -7.07
C SER A 257 17.59 9.43 -5.92
N PRO A 258 18.85 9.09 -6.16
CA PRO A 258 19.83 8.94 -5.09
C PRO A 258 20.03 10.20 -4.23
N GLN A 259 19.81 11.37 -4.82
CA GLN A 259 20.06 12.67 -4.17
C GLN A 259 18.79 13.28 -3.58
N ARG A 260 17.61 12.87 -4.06
CA ARG A 260 16.36 13.55 -3.71
C ARG A 260 15.15 12.64 -3.91
N THR A 261 14.24 12.71 -2.94
CA THR A 261 12.87 12.21 -3.07
C THR A 261 11.92 13.41 -3.15
N ARG A 262 11.08 13.46 -4.17
CA ARG A 262 10.00 14.43 -4.31
C ARG A 262 8.68 13.69 -4.34
N ILE A 263 7.78 14.09 -3.44
CA ILE A 263 6.38 13.64 -3.46
C ILE A 263 5.51 14.86 -3.75
N THR A 264 4.57 14.70 -4.65
CA THR A 264 3.56 15.72 -4.94
C THR A 264 2.19 15.12 -4.68
N ILE A 265 1.40 15.82 -3.90
CA ILE A 265 0.02 15.45 -3.57
C ILE A 265 -0.88 16.50 -4.20
N LYS A 266 -1.87 16.05 -4.97
CA LYS A 266 -2.88 16.90 -5.60
C LYS A 266 -4.25 16.31 -5.31
N ASP A 267 -5.12 17.11 -4.74
CA ASP A 267 -6.54 16.83 -4.55
C ASP A 267 -7.38 17.47 -5.67
N ASP A 268 -8.66 17.11 -5.73
CA ASP A 268 -9.66 17.65 -6.66
C ASP A 268 -10.51 18.76 -6.01
N GLY A 269 -10.07 19.31 -4.88
CA GLY A 269 -10.73 20.44 -4.22
C GLY A 269 -10.54 21.76 -4.95
N ASP A 270 -11.27 22.78 -4.48
CA ASP A 270 -11.25 24.12 -5.11
C ASP A 270 -9.96 24.91 -4.82
N GLY A 271 -9.06 24.34 -3.99
CA GLY A 271 -7.85 24.99 -3.52
C GLY A 271 -8.12 26.04 -2.45
N PHE A 272 -7.06 26.68 -1.97
CA PHE A 272 -7.15 27.77 -1.02
C PHE A 272 -6.10 28.85 -1.32
N ASP A 273 -6.40 30.09 -0.94
CA ASP A 273 -5.43 31.20 -1.05
C ASP A 273 -4.39 31.11 0.06
N TRP A 274 -3.32 30.32 -0.17
CA TRP A 274 -2.23 30.16 0.79
C TRP A 274 -1.53 31.47 1.15
N ARG A 275 -1.58 32.48 0.28
CA ARG A 275 -0.94 33.79 0.54
C ARG A 275 -1.66 34.58 1.60
N SER A 276 -2.98 34.46 1.67
CA SER A 276 -3.77 35.05 2.74
C SER A 276 -3.51 34.42 4.09
N GLU A 277 -3.16 33.13 4.11
CA GLU A 277 -2.88 32.35 5.34
C GLU A 277 -1.48 32.65 5.91
N VAL A 278 -0.47 32.73 5.04
CA VAL A 278 0.93 33.04 5.46
C VAL A 278 1.06 34.40 6.16
N ASN A 279 0.16 35.34 5.88
CA ASN A 279 0.19 36.71 6.44
C ASN A 279 -0.66 36.86 7.71
N LYS A 280 -1.33 35.81 8.20
CA LYS A 280 -2.05 35.85 9.47
C LYS A 280 -1.04 35.82 10.63
N PRO A 281 -1.10 36.76 11.59
CA PRO A 281 -0.28 36.64 12.80
C PRO A 281 -0.70 35.39 13.58
N PHE A 282 0.29 34.66 14.10
CA PHE A 282 0.09 33.52 15.00
C PHE A 282 -0.50 34.00 16.33
#